data_74b082b394e5f3f53f5b78906f8c8564
#
_entry.id   74b082b394e5f3f53f5b78906f8c8564
#
_cell.length_a   1.000
_cell.length_b   1.000
_cell.length_c   1.000
_cell.angle_alpha   90.00
_cell.angle_beta   90.00
_cell.angle_gamma   90.00
#
_symmetry.space_group_name_H-M   'P 1'
#
loop_
_entity.id
_entity.type
_entity.pdbx_description
1 polymer ?
#
loop_
_entity_poly.entity_id
_entity_poly.type
_entity_poly.pdbx_seq_one_letter_code
_entity_poly.pdbx_strand_id
1 'polypeptide(L)'
;SKHFEISGNETLITLDNRYNTLNTNQTDIIWKDMKQQGVVTTDILPGRQGTLRIPHIVKGDTLTLVIRDRRGFDLSTWKIPKVYSPYYAIPGLTKGKVQVLSSDTSYQIISKNIRYEFSRKTGTLVSIMKNGEHIITGPAMVYAIPHLKEYEVIDYIPQEQTGKFLGFTSEPLKDWRFESESIEQTDKSVSITVRGKYEENPIELVYSFDNNNRLRIDYILNIFKIGNSIRQIGIGFHLPDIYNTLYWKRKSLWSVYPDDHIGRTEGTAKAFYPETQSDYLRQRTIPVHGFNKDGNKYGSNDFRSTKQNIIIGKLINENGNAVTIESNGKQHLRAWVLPDATSFLVANYSDAGNEFYLNYDSNRTRYLDSYIAEDGDIAGWIQLKFD
;
A
#
# COMPACT_ATOMS: atom_id res chain seq x y z
N SER A 1 -15.03 -1.59 18.48
CA SER A 1 -16.14 -1.66 17.50
C SER A 1 -15.63 -1.48 16.09
N LYS A 2 -16.33 -2.05 15.12
CA LYS A 2 -16.00 -1.91 13.69
C LYS A 2 -16.76 -0.76 13.04
N HIS A 3 -17.89 -0.38 13.60
CA HIS A 3 -18.76 0.70 13.15
C HIS A 3 -19.60 1.23 14.32
N PHE A 4 -20.29 2.31 14.13
CA PHE A 4 -21.32 2.80 15.05
C PHE A 4 -22.72 2.68 14.44
N GLU A 5 -23.71 2.59 15.30
CA GLU A 5 -25.12 2.50 14.93
C GLU A 5 -25.88 3.68 15.51
N ILE A 6 -26.90 4.15 14.81
CA ILE A 6 -27.81 5.18 15.31
C ILE A 6 -29.10 4.50 15.78
N SER A 7 -29.48 4.76 17.03
CA SER A 7 -30.69 4.23 17.64
C SER A 7 -31.44 5.36 18.37
N GLY A 8 -32.55 5.76 17.81
CA GLY A 8 -33.27 6.93 18.32
C GLY A 8 -32.45 8.21 18.26
N ASN A 9 -32.24 8.84 19.40
CA ASN A 9 -31.46 10.07 19.54
C ASN A 9 -30.00 9.83 19.99
N GLU A 10 -29.52 8.59 19.95
CA GLU A 10 -28.22 8.18 20.43
C GLU A 10 -27.39 7.49 19.35
N THR A 11 -26.10 7.54 19.52
CA THR A 11 -25.16 6.73 18.76
C THR A 11 -24.61 5.62 19.65
N LEU A 12 -24.70 4.39 19.19
CA LEU A 12 -24.29 3.18 19.91
C LEU A 12 -23.01 2.62 19.34
N ILE A 13 -22.11 2.23 20.22
CA ILE A 13 -20.82 1.62 19.84
C ILE A 13 -20.57 0.41 20.73
N THR A 14 -20.36 -0.74 20.11
CA THR A 14 -19.89 -1.91 20.84
C THR A 14 -18.42 -1.78 21.14
N LEU A 15 -18.03 -1.76 22.40
CA LEU A 15 -16.63 -1.72 22.87
C LEU A 15 -16.21 -3.08 23.39
N ASP A 16 -14.98 -3.44 23.07
CA ASP A 16 -14.30 -4.61 23.62
C ASP A 16 -13.15 -4.08 24.50
N ASN A 17 -13.31 -4.19 25.81
CA ASN A 17 -12.30 -3.73 26.75
C ASN A 17 -11.19 -4.78 26.86
N ARG A 18 -10.06 -4.52 26.20
CA ARG A 18 -8.88 -5.40 26.15
C ARG A 18 -7.81 -5.06 27.18
N TYR A 19 -8.06 -4.11 28.07
CA TYR A 19 -7.17 -3.89 29.19
C TYR A 19 -7.24 -5.08 30.16
N ASN A 20 -6.13 -5.39 30.81
CA ASN A 20 -6.07 -6.48 31.76
C ASN A 20 -6.63 -6.10 33.14
N THR A 21 -6.51 -4.84 33.52
CA THR A 21 -6.85 -4.36 34.87
C THR A 21 -7.70 -3.09 34.87
N LEU A 22 -7.76 -2.35 33.76
CA LEU A 22 -8.43 -1.07 33.69
C LEU A 22 -9.89 -1.26 33.28
N ASN A 23 -10.82 -0.84 34.15
CA ASN A 23 -12.21 -0.72 33.82
C ASN A 23 -12.45 0.59 33.03
N THR A 24 -13.36 0.60 32.05
CA THR A 24 -13.64 1.79 31.26
C THR A 24 -14.21 2.94 32.08
N ASN A 25 -14.87 2.68 33.22
CA ASN A 25 -15.33 3.72 34.13
C ASN A 25 -14.20 4.49 34.84
N GLN A 26 -12.96 4.05 34.70
CA GLN A 26 -11.77 4.72 35.20
C GLN A 26 -11.14 5.65 34.13
N THR A 27 -11.79 5.81 33.00
CA THR A 27 -11.34 6.65 31.88
C THR A 27 -12.43 7.60 31.46
N ASP A 28 -12.03 8.70 30.81
CA ASP A 28 -12.93 9.58 30.09
C ASP A 28 -12.94 9.18 28.61
N ILE A 29 -14.12 9.02 28.04
CA ILE A 29 -14.27 8.74 26.62
C ILE A 29 -14.77 10.02 25.95
N ILE A 30 -13.86 10.66 25.23
CA ILE A 30 -14.16 11.89 24.49
C ILE A 30 -14.57 11.50 23.07
N TRP A 31 -15.77 11.86 22.69
CA TRP A 31 -16.25 11.68 21.32
C TRP A 31 -16.17 12.99 20.54
N LYS A 32 -15.86 12.89 19.25
CA LYS A 32 -15.79 14.02 18.31
C LYS A 32 -16.49 13.66 17.01
N ASP A 33 -17.45 14.49 16.62
CA ASP A 33 -18.20 14.41 15.37
C ASP A 33 -18.19 15.77 14.68
N MET A 34 -17.51 15.88 13.56
CA MET A 34 -17.34 17.14 12.83
C MET A 34 -16.86 18.29 13.75
N LYS A 35 -17.77 19.23 14.08
CA LYS A 35 -17.51 20.37 14.98
C LYS A 35 -18.01 20.16 16.41
N GLN A 36 -18.65 19.03 16.69
CA GLN A 36 -19.20 18.72 18.01
C GLN A 36 -18.35 17.72 18.74
N GLN A 37 -18.30 17.85 20.05
CA GLN A 37 -17.59 16.91 20.92
C GLN A 37 -18.27 16.88 22.30
N GLY A 38 -18.03 15.80 23.02
CA GLY A 38 -18.47 15.64 24.38
C GLY A 38 -17.71 14.51 25.07
N VAL A 39 -18.00 14.35 26.37
CA VAL A 39 -17.41 13.30 27.19
C VAL A 39 -18.50 12.36 27.64
N VAL A 40 -18.25 11.07 27.57
CA VAL A 40 -19.13 10.02 28.07
C VAL A 40 -18.32 9.02 28.89
N THR A 41 -18.97 8.32 29.77
CA THR A 41 -18.40 7.22 30.55
C THR A 41 -19.19 5.95 30.29
N THR A 42 -18.54 4.81 30.48
CA THR A 42 -19.19 3.50 30.43
C THR A 42 -18.50 2.58 31.44
N ASP A 43 -19.20 1.56 31.85
CA ASP A 43 -18.69 0.58 32.82
C ASP A 43 -18.54 -0.79 32.15
N ILE A 44 -17.36 -1.03 31.62
CA ILE A 44 -17.02 -2.30 30.97
C ILE A 44 -15.78 -2.86 31.65
N LEU A 45 -15.94 -3.97 32.30
CA LEU A 45 -14.87 -4.66 33.02
C LEU A 45 -13.75 -5.12 32.06
N PRO A 46 -12.52 -5.28 32.54
CA PRO A 46 -11.40 -5.88 31.80
C PRO A 46 -11.80 -7.20 31.13
N GLY A 47 -11.42 -7.37 29.86
CA GLY A 47 -11.71 -8.58 29.09
C GLY A 47 -13.19 -8.76 28.73
N ARG A 48 -14.05 -7.74 28.93
CA ARG A 48 -15.47 -7.82 28.62
C ARG A 48 -15.86 -6.88 27.49
N GLN A 49 -16.96 -7.22 26.85
CA GLN A 49 -17.61 -6.41 25.83
C GLN A 49 -18.83 -5.70 26.39
N GLY A 50 -19.08 -4.48 25.94
CA GLY A 50 -20.24 -3.69 26.33
C GLY A 50 -20.58 -2.62 25.30
N THR A 51 -21.63 -1.86 25.57
CA THR A 51 -22.11 -0.82 24.67
C THR A 51 -21.83 0.56 25.26
N LEU A 52 -21.12 1.39 24.50
CA LEU A 52 -20.99 2.82 24.75
C LEU A 52 -22.19 3.53 24.12
N ARG A 53 -22.86 4.37 24.89
CA ARG A 53 -23.96 5.22 24.45
C ARG A 53 -23.52 6.67 24.41
N ILE A 54 -23.59 7.27 23.24
CA ILE A 54 -23.29 8.69 23.03
C ILE A 54 -24.65 9.41 22.85
N PRO A 55 -25.00 10.37 23.72
CA PRO A 55 -26.25 11.11 23.64
C PRO A 55 -26.22 12.15 22.53
N HIS A 56 -25.86 11.73 21.33
CA HIS A 56 -25.71 12.55 20.13
C HIS A 56 -25.88 11.68 18.88
N ILE A 57 -26.60 12.18 17.90
CA ILE A 57 -26.65 11.55 16.57
C ILE A 57 -25.45 11.99 15.76
N VAL A 58 -24.53 11.08 15.51
CA VAL A 58 -23.37 11.34 14.67
C VAL A 58 -23.83 11.65 13.24
N LYS A 59 -23.48 12.83 12.76
CA LYS A 59 -23.84 13.33 11.42
C LYS A 59 -22.74 13.05 10.39
N GLY A 60 -21.50 12.97 10.83
CA GLY A 60 -20.35 12.65 9.97
C GLY A 60 -20.28 11.16 9.61
N ASP A 61 -19.48 10.85 8.61
CA ASP A 61 -19.21 9.46 8.20
C ASP A 61 -18.21 8.76 9.13
N THR A 62 -17.58 9.51 10.03
CA THR A 62 -16.58 9.01 10.97
C THR A 62 -16.75 9.70 12.32
N LEU A 63 -16.82 8.89 13.36
CA LEU A 63 -16.78 9.32 14.75
C LEU A 63 -15.37 9.09 15.31
N THR A 64 -14.79 10.08 15.95
CA THR A 64 -13.52 9.90 16.67
C THR A 64 -13.80 9.72 18.16
N LEU A 65 -13.21 8.66 18.75
CA LEU A 65 -13.19 8.44 20.19
C LEU A 65 -11.76 8.58 20.70
N VAL A 66 -11.59 9.37 21.76
CA VAL A 66 -10.34 9.46 22.51
C VAL A 66 -10.59 8.88 23.90
N ILE A 67 -9.85 7.85 24.24
CA ILE A 67 -9.88 7.27 25.58
C ILE A 67 -8.78 7.93 26.38
N ARG A 68 -9.16 8.65 27.43
CA ARG A 68 -8.26 9.46 28.26
C ARG A 68 -8.19 8.92 29.68
N ASP A 69 -6.98 8.70 30.18
CA ASP A 69 -6.75 8.42 31.60
C ASP A 69 -7.13 9.64 32.44
N ARG A 70 -7.63 9.42 33.66
CA ARG A 70 -7.98 10.52 34.59
C ARG A 70 -6.80 11.41 34.97
N ARG A 71 -5.57 10.96 34.74
CA ARG A 71 -4.35 11.77 34.88
C ARG A 71 -4.10 12.72 33.68
N GLY A 72 -4.96 12.69 32.65
CA GLY A 72 -4.99 13.68 31.57
C GLY A 72 -4.27 13.28 30.30
N PHE A 73 -3.71 12.08 30.17
CA PHE A 73 -3.08 11.62 28.94
C PHE A 73 -3.98 10.67 28.14
N ASP A 74 -3.85 10.73 26.82
CA ASP A 74 -4.63 9.90 25.93
C ASP A 74 -4.06 8.48 25.85
N LEU A 75 -4.87 7.49 26.21
CA LEU A 75 -4.53 6.08 26.12
C LEU A 75 -4.65 5.54 24.69
N SER A 76 -5.67 5.99 23.99
CA SER A 76 -5.91 5.60 22.60
C SER A 76 -6.86 6.55 21.88
N THR A 77 -6.71 6.63 20.56
CA THR A 77 -7.63 7.36 19.68
C THR A 77 -8.14 6.42 18.59
N TRP A 78 -9.45 6.43 18.37
CA TRP A 78 -10.12 5.55 17.42
C TRP A 78 -10.98 6.37 16.46
N LYS A 79 -10.85 6.09 15.17
CA LYS A 79 -11.76 6.60 14.14
C LYS A 79 -12.72 5.47 13.77
N ILE A 80 -13.99 5.64 14.06
CA ILE A 80 -15.03 4.63 13.87
C ILE A 80 -15.92 5.08 12.72
N PRO A 81 -16.00 4.35 11.60
CA PRO A 81 -16.88 4.72 10.48
C PRO A 81 -18.35 4.40 10.80
N LYS A 82 -19.25 5.13 10.16
CA LYS A 82 -20.71 4.89 10.24
C LYS A 82 -21.09 3.54 9.67
N VAL A 83 -20.45 3.16 8.58
CA VAL A 83 -20.65 1.85 7.95
C VAL A 83 -19.33 1.12 7.92
N TYR A 84 -19.30 -0.02 8.58
CA TYR A 84 -18.18 -0.92 8.42
C TYR A 84 -18.38 -1.74 7.15
N SER A 85 -17.60 -1.43 6.12
CA SER A 85 -17.42 -2.35 5.01
C SER A 85 -16.11 -3.11 5.22
N PRO A 86 -16.17 -4.44 5.42
CA PRO A 86 -14.96 -5.26 5.42
C PRO A 86 -14.28 -5.25 4.05
N TYR A 87 -15.01 -4.85 3.03
CA TYR A 87 -14.55 -4.69 1.66
C TYR A 87 -14.68 -3.22 1.28
N TYR A 88 -13.55 -2.54 1.12
CA TYR A 88 -13.56 -1.24 0.47
C TYR A 88 -13.88 -1.50 -1.01
N ALA A 89 -15.03 -0.97 -1.44
CA ALA A 89 -15.38 -1.02 -2.84
C ALA A 89 -14.37 -0.19 -3.62
N ILE A 90 -13.73 -0.82 -4.59
CA ILE A 90 -12.89 -0.10 -5.54
C ILE A 90 -13.82 0.62 -6.47
N PRO A 91 -13.61 1.94 -6.72
CA PRO A 91 -14.38 2.62 -7.76
C PRO A 91 -14.22 1.87 -9.07
N GLY A 92 -15.32 1.49 -9.68
CA GLY A 92 -15.30 0.91 -11.02
C GLY A 92 -14.75 1.91 -12.04
N LEU A 93 -14.21 1.41 -13.12
CA LEU A 93 -13.83 2.27 -14.25
C LEU A 93 -15.04 3.04 -14.74
N THR A 94 -14.88 4.34 -14.92
CA THR A 94 -15.95 5.24 -15.32
C THR A 94 -16.19 5.10 -16.82
N LYS A 95 -17.41 4.78 -17.20
CA LYS A 95 -17.79 4.70 -18.61
C LYS A 95 -17.77 6.08 -19.26
N GLY A 96 -17.14 6.19 -20.42
CA GLY A 96 -17.09 7.44 -21.19
C GLY A 96 -16.07 7.35 -22.31
N LYS A 97 -16.14 8.32 -23.22
CA LYS A 97 -15.29 8.33 -24.41
C LYS A 97 -13.82 8.57 -24.01
N VAL A 98 -12.97 7.65 -24.42
CA VAL A 98 -11.51 7.75 -24.39
C VAL A 98 -11.05 7.78 -25.86
N GLN A 99 -10.20 8.73 -26.20
CA GLN A 99 -9.69 8.84 -27.56
C GLN A 99 -8.46 7.94 -27.72
N VAL A 100 -8.39 7.23 -28.85
CA VAL A 100 -7.22 6.44 -29.23
C VAL A 100 -6.70 6.95 -30.56
N LEU A 101 -5.41 7.27 -30.59
CA LEU A 101 -4.66 7.52 -31.80
C LEU A 101 -3.71 6.35 -32.02
N SER A 102 -3.81 5.69 -33.16
CA SER A 102 -3.03 4.51 -33.49
C SER A 102 -2.01 4.83 -34.57
N SER A 103 -0.81 4.32 -34.44
CA SER A 103 0.23 4.27 -35.45
C SER A 103 0.79 2.84 -35.55
N ASP A 104 1.71 2.59 -36.48
CA ASP A 104 2.38 1.29 -36.59
C ASP A 104 3.22 0.94 -35.38
N THR A 105 3.63 1.93 -34.58
CA THR A 105 4.59 1.76 -33.49
C THR A 105 3.99 2.01 -32.12
N SER A 106 2.86 2.71 -32.01
CA SER A 106 2.30 3.11 -30.73
C SER A 106 0.79 3.31 -30.75
N TYR A 107 0.18 3.17 -29.59
CA TYR A 107 -1.14 3.71 -29.25
C TYR A 107 -0.96 4.91 -28.31
N GLN A 108 -1.62 6.02 -28.63
CA GLN A 108 -1.80 7.13 -27.70
C GLN A 108 -3.26 7.12 -27.21
N ILE A 109 -3.43 6.89 -25.92
CA ILE A 109 -4.73 6.89 -25.26
C ILE A 109 -4.88 8.22 -24.53
N ILE A 110 -5.94 8.97 -24.84
CA ILE A 110 -6.17 10.30 -24.30
C ILE A 110 -7.46 10.30 -23.48
N SER A 111 -7.33 10.57 -22.19
CA SER A 111 -8.41 10.68 -21.25
C SER A 111 -8.33 12.03 -20.54
N LYS A 112 -9.30 12.92 -20.81
CA LYS A 112 -9.28 14.30 -20.28
C LYS A 112 -7.93 14.99 -20.50
N ASN A 113 -7.14 15.15 -19.43
CA ASN A 113 -5.85 15.80 -19.44
C ASN A 113 -4.67 14.82 -19.27
N ILE A 114 -4.95 13.52 -19.37
CA ILE A 114 -3.93 12.46 -19.32
C ILE A 114 -3.72 11.89 -20.72
N ARG A 115 -2.46 11.71 -21.07
CA ARG A 115 -2.02 10.97 -22.25
C ARG A 115 -1.19 9.78 -21.82
N TYR A 116 -1.62 8.60 -22.24
CA TYR A 116 -0.88 7.35 -22.09
C TYR A 116 -0.24 7.01 -23.42
N GLU A 117 1.03 6.64 -23.41
CA GLU A 117 1.73 6.16 -24.59
C GLU A 117 2.10 4.70 -24.42
N PHE A 118 1.62 3.89 -25.33
CA PHE A 118 1.81 2.45 -25.33
C PHE A 118 2.60 2.03 -26.56
N SER A 119 3.73 1.35 -26.37
CA SER A 119 4.57 0.86 -27.47
C SER A 119 4.03 -0.45 -28.01
N ARG A 120 3.67 -0.49 -29.27
CA ARG A 120 3.26 -1.70 -30.00
C ARG A 120 4.44 -2.62 -30.29
N LYS A 121 5.66 -2.08 -30.32
CA LYS A 121 6.88 -2.86 -30.56
C LYS A 121 7.31 -3.67 -29.35
N THR A 122 7.10 -3.14 -28.18
CA THR A 122 7.55 -3.76 -26.93
C THR A 122 6.40 -4.28 -26.08
N GLY A 123 5.14 -3.96 -26.44
CA GLY A 123 3.98 -4.35 -25.65
C GLY A 123 3.95 -3.70 -24.25
N THR A 124 4.48 -2.48 -24.12
CA THR A 124 4.61 -1.83 -22.79
C THR A 124 4.02 -0.43 -22.78
N LEU A 125 3.47 -0.04 -21.63
CA LEU A 125 3.09 1.33 -21.35
C LEU A 125 4.37 2.12 -21.03
N VAL A 126 4.79 2.98 -21.95
CA VAL A 126 6.11 3.66 -21.85
C VAL A 126 6.05 5.04 -21.23
N SER A 127 4.89 5.70 -21.28
CA SER A 127 4.76 7.05 -20.73
C SER A 127 3.33 7.32 -20.26
N ILE A 128 3.22 8.08 -19.19
CA ILE A 128 1.99 8.73 -18.76
C ILE A 128 2.32 10.21 -18.56
N MET A 129 1.56 11.07 -19.26
CA MET A 129 1.70 12.53 -19.16
C MET A 129 0.40 13.15 -18.68
N LYS A 130 0.49 14.14 -17.78
CA LYS A 130 -0.64 14.95 -17.35
C LYS A 130 -0.29 16.42 -17.53
N ASN A 131 -1.12 17.17 -18.27
CA ASN A 131 -0.88 18.59 -18.57
C ASN A 131 0.53 18.89 -19.15
N GLY A 132 1.14 17.93 -19.85
CA GLY A 132 2.49 18.08 -20.41
C GLY A 132 3.64 17.63 -19.48
N GLU A 133 3.36 17.28 -18.24
CA GLU A 133 4.35 16.74 -17.30
C GLU A 133 4.36 15.21 -17.31
N HIS A 134 5.55 14.61 -17.28
CA HIS A 134 5.70 13.16 -17.14
C HIS A 134 5.35 12.70 -15.72
N ILE A 135 4.49 11.69 -15.62
CA ILE A 135 4.15 11.04 -14.35
C ILE A 135 4.97 9.77 -14.17
N ILE A 136 5.18 8.99 -15.23
CA ILE A 136 6.07 7.84 -15.19
C ILE A 136 7.24 8.01 -16.16
N THR A 137 8.40 7.48 -15.78
CA THR A 137 9.65 7.62 -16.52
C THR A 137 10.11 6.33 -17.19
N GLY A 138 9.27 5.29 -17.17
CA GLY A 138 9.57 4.00 -17.78
C GLY A 138 8.37 3.08 -17.78
N PRO A 139 8.50 1.89 -18.34
CA PRO A 139 7.41 0.94 -18.46
C PRO A 139 6.95 0.44 -17.08
N ALA A 140 5.68 0.01 -17.03
CA ALA A 140 5.21 -0.82 -15.93
C ALA A 140 6.01 -2.14 -15.92
N MET A 141 6.50 -2.52 -14.75
CA MET A 141 7.37 -3.67 -14.59
C MET A 141 6.73 -4.69 -13.63
N VAL A 142 6.89 -5.96 -13.94
CA VAL A 142 6.43 -7.04 -13.06
C VAL A 142 7.54 -7.42 -12.11
N TYR A 143 7.20 -7.48 -10.83
CA TYR A 143 8.06 -7.93 -9.76
C TYR A 143 7.55 -9.27 -9.24
N ALA A 144 8.43 -10.25 -9.15
CA ALA A 144 8.20 -11.49 -8.42
C ALA A 144 9.47 -11.77 -7.60
N ILE A 145 9.49 -11.25 -6.38
CA ILE A 145 10.67 -11.28 -5.52
C ILE A 145 10.65 -12.57 -4.73
N PRO A 146 11.63 -13.47 -4.93
CA PRO A 146 11.68 -14.75 -4.25
C PRO A 146 12.12 -14.60 -2.80
N HIS A 147 11.81 -15.60 -1.98
CA HIS A 147 12.48 -15.81 -0.70
C HIS A 147 13.95 -16.19 -0.91
N LEU A 148 14.75 -15.85 0.08
CA LEU A 148 16.10 -16.34 0.15
C LEU A 148 16.11 -17.86 0.33
N LYS A 149 17.05 -18.51 -0.31
CA LYS A 149 17.33 -19.91 -0.05
C LYS A 149 17.92 -20.08 1.35
N GLU A 150 17.69 -21.24 1.94
CA GLU A 150 18.04 -21.52 3.32
C GLU A 150 19.50 -21.28 3.66
N TYR A 151 20.39 -21.70 2.78
CA TYR A 151 21.84 -21.53 2.94
C TYR A 151 22.34 -20.08 2.68
N GLU A 152 21.48 -19.20 2.17
CA GLU A 152 21.78 -17.80 1.94
C GLU A 152 21.47 -16.93 3.16
N VAL A 153 20.76 -17.49 4.13
CA VAL A 153 20.49 -16.84 5.42
C VAL A 153 21.56 -17.30 6.40
N ILE A 154 22.68 -16.68 6.31
CA ILE A 154 23.75 -16.87 7.27
C ILE A 154 23.54 -15.91 8.43
N ASP A 155 24.06 -16.25 9.60
CA ASP A 155 24.05 -15.51 10.85
C ASP A 155 23.88 -14.01 10.73
N TYR A 156 23.21 -13.43 11.69
CA TYR A 156 23.00 -12.00 11.82
C TYR A 156 24.35 -11.25 11.88
N ILE A 157 24.95 -11.09 10.70
CA ILE A 157 26.14 -10.27 10.54
C ILE A 157 25.69 -8.98 9.85
N PRO A 158 25.97 -7.80 10.43
CA PRO A 158 25.66 -6.51 9.81
C PRO A 158 26.20 -6.45 8.39
N GLN A 159 25.40 -6.00 7.45
CA GLN A 159 25.75 -5.87 6.03
C GLN A 159 27.09 -5.19 5.79
N GLU A 160 27.39 -4.19 6.59
CA GLU A 160 28.62 -3.41 6.53
C GLU A 160 29.86 -4.28 6.76
N GLN A 161 29.74 -5.36 7.51
CA GLN A 161 30.87 -6.24 7.81
C GLN A 161 31.08 -7.33 6.76
N THR A 162 30.04 -7.78 6.10
CA THR A 162 30.17 -8.87 5.12
C THR A 162 30.33 -8.41 3.68
N GLY A 163 29.91 -7.18 3.37
CA GLY A 163 29.79 -6.70 2.01
C GLY A 163 28.79 -7.49 1.15
N LYS A 164 28.14 -8.49 1.73
CA LYS A 164 27.13 -9.33 1.08
C LYS A 164 25.79 -9.10 1.75
N PHE A 165 24.84 -8.64 0.98
CA PHE A 165 23.47 -8.65 1.39
C PHE A 165 22.84 -9.98 1.00
N LEU A 166 22.28 -10.62 1.98
CA LEU A 166 21.60 -11.91 1.81
C LEU A 166 20.07 -11.74 1.81
N GLY A 167 19.60 -10.54 1.54
CA GLY A 167 18.21 -10.21 1.33
C GLY A 167 17.77 -10.42 -0.12
N PHE A 168 16.54 -10.11 -0.41
CA PHE A 168 16.04 -10.09 -1.77
C PHE A 168 16.37 -8.76 -2.45
N THR A 169 16.52 -8.78 -3.76
CA THR A 169 16.68 -7.58 -4.57
C THR A 169 15.33 -7.01 -4.93
N SER A 170 15.24 -5.69 -5.04
CA SER A 170 14.03 -5.00 -5.51
C SER A 170 14.07 -4.82 -7.02
N GLU A 171 14.43 -5.86 -7.73
CA GLU A 171 14.52 -5.86 -9.18
C GLU A 171 13.26 -6.45 -9.81
N PRO A 172 12.81 -5.89 -10.94
CA PRO A 172 11.73 -6.48 -11.71
C PRO A 172 12.19 -7.79 -12.35
N LEU A 173 11.22 -8.56 -12.83
CA LEU A 173 11.51 -9.70 -13.70
C LEU A 173 12.26 -9.24 -14.95
N LYS A 174 13.23 -10.03 -15.40
CA LYS A 174 14.13 -9.71 -16.51
C LYS A 174 13.69 -10.38 -17.81
N ASP A 175 14.41 -10.04 -18.88
CA ASP A 175 14.27 -10.67 -20.19
C ASP A 175 12.84 -10.69 -20.74
N TRP A 176 12.18 -9.53 -20.68
CA TRP A 176 10.86 -9.35 -21.29
C TRP A 176 10.90 -9.64 -22.79
N ARG A 177 10.05 -10.56 -23.22
CA ARG A 177 9.84 -10.91 -24.62
C ARG A 177 8.38 -10.67 -24.96
N PHE A 178 8.12 -9.66 -25.75
CA PHE A 178 6.82 -9.36 -26.27
C PHE A 178 6.41 -10.38 -27.34
N GLU A 179 5.19 -10.88 -27.30
CA GLU A 179 4.65 -11.84 -28.26
C GLU A 179 3.52 -11.24 -29.11
N SER A 180 2.55 -10.63 -28.46
CA SER A 180 1.40 -10.05 -29.16
C SER A 180 0.68 -9.00 -28.31
N GLU A 181 -0.06 -8.13 -29.02
CA GLU A 181 -1.00 -7.19 -28.41
C GLU A 181 -2.32 -7.18 -29.18
N SER A 182 -3.38 -6.81 -28.51
CA SER A 182 -4.67 -6.50 -29.11
C SER A 182 -5.33 -5.35 -28.37
N ILE A 183 -6.02 -4.49 -29.11
CA ILE A 183 -6.77 -3.39 -28.55
C ILE A 183 -8.27 -3.59 -28.77
N GLU A 184 -9.05 -3.40 -27.72
CA GLU A 184 -10.50 -3.36 -27.77
C GLU A 184 -10.96 -1.96 -27.37
N GLN A 185 -11.70 -1.31 -28.25
CA GLN A 185 -12.28 0.00 -28.01
C GLN A 185 -13.79 -0.09 -28.14
N THR A 186 -14.48 0.34 -27.10
CA THR A 186 -15.94 0.52 -27.09
C THR A 186 -16.27 2.00 -26.85
N ASP A 187 -17.55 2.35 -26.92
CA ASP A 187 -18.02 3.70 -26.57
C ASP A 187 -17.69 4.10 -25.11
N LYS A 188 -17.30 3.16 -24.28
CA LYS A 188 -17.24 3.31 -22.83
C LYS A 188 -15.89 2.97 -22.21
N SER A 189 -15.02 2.32 -22.95
CA SER A 189 -13.73 1.85 -22.44
C SER A 189 -12.75 1.55 -23.57
N VAL A 190 -11.48 1.59 -23.20
CA VAL A 190 -10.38 1.11 -24.03
C VAL A 190 -9.59 0.12 -23.18
N SER A 191 -9.28 -1.04 -23.75
CA SER A 191 -8.37 -2.01 -23.14
C SER A 191 -7.35 -2.50 -24.16
N ILE A 192 -6.13 -2.72 -23.68
CA ILE A 192 -5.03 -3.32 -24.44
C ILE A 192 -4.63 -4.59 -23.72
N THR A 193 -4.77 -5.72 -24.40
CA THR A 193 -4.27 -7.01 -23.90
C THR A 193 -2.90 -7.28 -24.50
N VAL A 194 -1.97 -7.63 -23.66
CA VAL A 194 -0.56 -7.93 -24.02
C VAL A 194 -0.24 -9.34 -23.60
N ARG A 195 0.42 -10.10 -24.45
CA ARG A 195 1.01 -11.39 -24.11
C ARG A 195 2.51 -11.36 -24.35
N GLY A 196 3.22 -12.00 -23.48
CA GLY A 196 4.67 -12.11 -23.54
C GLY A 196 5.20 -13.02 -22.44
N LYS A 197 6.50 -12.96 -22.23
CA LYS A 197 7.17 -13.74 -21.17
C LYS A 197 8.28 -12.92 -20.52
N TYR A 198 8.48 -13.22 -19.25
CA TYR A 198 9.69 -12.85 -18.53
C TYR A 198 10.53 -14.12 -18.35
N GLU A 199 11.71 -14.18 -18.99
CA GLU A 199 12.47 -15.43 -19.12
C GLU A 199 11.60 -16.52 -19.76
N GLU A 200 11.25 -17.56 -19.01
CA GLU A 200 10.39 -18.66 -19.48
C GLU A 200 8.95 -18.57 -18.89
N ASN A 201 8.64 -17.51 -18.15
CA ASN A 201 7.36 -17.36 -17.47
C ASN A 201 6.37 -16.55 -18.32
N PRO A 202 5.34 -17.18 -18.92
CA PRO A 202 4.33 -16.47 -19.68
C PRO A 202 3.53 -15.51 -18.82
N ILE A 203 3.13 -14.39 -19.40
CA ILE A 203 2.24 -13.43 -18.77
C ILE A 203 1.24 -12.85 -19.77
N GLU A 204 0.03 -12.65 -19.28
CA GLU A 204 -0.97 -11.81 -19.93
C GLU A 204 -1.21 -10.57 -19.06
N LEU A 205 -1.18 -9.40 -19.67
CA LEU A 205 -1.45 -8.12 -19.06
C LEU A 205 -2.62 -7.45 -19.78
N VAL A 206 -3.61 -6.96 -19.03
CA VAL A 206 -4.74 -6.20 -19.57
C VAL A 206 -4.73 -4.80 -18.99
N TYR A 207 -4.41 -3.82 -19.83
CA TYR A 207 -4.43 -2.41 -19.48
C TYR A 207 -5.80 -1.83 -19.83
N SER A 208 -6.55 -1.35 -18.85
CA SER A 208 -7.87 -0.76 -19.02
C SER A 208 -7.86 0.70 -18.61
N PHE A 209 -8.31 1.57 -19.52
CA PHE A 209 -8.30 3.02 -19.38
C PHE A 209 -9.73 3.55 -19.27
N ASP A 210 -9.95 4.47 -18.34
CA ASP A 210 -11.24 5.14 -18.18
C ASP A 210 -11.18 6.63 -18.56
N ASN A 211 -12.34 7.26 -18.60
CA ASN A 211 -12.44 8.70 -18.89
C ASN A 211 -12.29 9.57 -17.62
N ASN A 212 -11.85 9.01 -16.50
CA ASN A 212 -11.65 9.72 -15.22
C ASN A 212 -10.23 9.57 -14.68
N ASN A 213 -9.26 9.50 -15.59
CA ASN A 213 -7.84 9.42 -15.29
C ASN A 213 -7.46 8.17 -14.47
N ARG A 214 -8.17 7.05 -14.66
CA ARG A 214 -7.83 5.76 -14.07
C ARG A 214 -7.21 4.83 -15.07
N LEU A 215 -6.23 4.10 -14.61
CA LEU A 215 -5.60 2.97 -15.27
C LEU A 215 -5.73 1.77 -14.36
N ARG A 216 -6.32 0.69 -14.87
CA ARG A 216 -6.31 -0.62 -14.24
C ARG A 216 -5.43 -1.55 -15.04
N ILE A 217 -4.59 -2.31 -14.38
CA ILE A 217 -3.78 -3.37 -14.99
C ILE A 217 -4.12 -4.66 -14.28
N ASP A 218 -4.73 -5.59 -14.99
CA ASP A 218 -4.93 -6.97 -14.57
C ASP A 218 -3.80 -7.82 -15.17
N TYR A 219 -3.33 -8.84 -14.46
CA TYR A 219 -2.31 -9.74 -14.97
C TYR A 219 -2.54 -11.18 -14.54
N ILE A 220 -2.08 -12.09 -15.39
CA ILE A 220 -1.96 -13.51 -15.09
C ILE A 220 -0.54 -13.92 -15.45
N LEU A 221 0.24 -14.28 -14.44
CA LEU A 221 1.62 -14.72 -14.58
C LEU A 221 1.71 -16.21 -14.27
N ASN A 222 2.18 -17.00 -15.21
CA ASN A 222 2.44 -18.41 -15.00
C ASN A 222 3.90 -18.58 -14.60
N ILE A 223 4.13 -19.12 -13.40
CA ILE A 223 5.46 -19.24 -12.82
C ILE A 223 5.98 -20.66 -12.91
N PHE A 224 7.02 -20.86 -13.73
CA PHE A 224 7.67 -22.16 -13.85
C PHE A 224 9.02 -22.24 -13.12
N LYS A 225 9.72 -21.12 -12.94
CA LYS A 225 11.14 -21.14 -12.51
C LYS A 225 11.51 -20.09 -11.46
N ILE A 226 10.59 -19.28 -10.96
CA ILE A 226 10.92 -18.26 -9.95
C ILE A 226 11.16 -18.89 -8.57
N GLY A 227 10.96 -20.18 -8.46
CA GLY A 227 11.05 -20.91 -7.19
C GLY A 227 9.71 -21.01 -6.49
N ASN A 228 9.59 -21.94 -5.58
CA ASN A 228 8.34 -22.30 -4.94
C ASN A 228 7.89 -21.31 -3.85
N SER A 229 8.61 -20.22 -3.65
CA SER A 229 8.34 -19.29 -2.57
C SER A 229 8.60 -17.86 -3.03
N ILE A 230 7.55 -17.05 -3.01
CA ILE A 230 7.58 -15.66 -3.42
C ILE A 230 7.32 -14.78 -2.21
N ARG A 231 8.15 -13.76 -2.03
CA ARG A 231 8.05 -12.80 -0.97
C ARG A 231 7.16 -11.62 -1.30
N GLN A 232 7.29 -11.10 -2.51
CA GLN A 232 6.42 -10.05 -3.03
C GLN A 232 6.14 -10.29 -4.50
N ILE A 233 4.91 -10.05 -4.93
CA ILE A 233 4.53 -10.07 -6.34
C ILE A 233 3.57 -8.93 -6.66
N GLY A 234 3.80 -8.25 -7.78
CA GLY A 234 2.94 -7.15 -8.22
C GLY A 234 3.53 -6.39 -9.40
N ILE A 235 3.01 -5.18 -9.60
CA ILE A 235 3.44 -4.29 -10.67
C ILE A 235 4.04 -3.02 -10.07
N GLY A 236 5.22 -2.66 -10.56
CA GLY A 236 5.95 -1.47 -10.16
C GLY A 236 6.13 -0.47 -11.29
N PHE A 237 6.44 0.74 -10.89
CA PHE A 237 6.64 1.89 -11.76
C PHE A 237 7.79 2.74 -11.26
N HIS A 238 8.38 3.51 -12.17
CA HIS A 238 9.27 4.59 -11.84
C HIS A 238 8.60 5.94 -12.13
N LEU A 239 8.64 6.83 -11.15
CA LEU A 239 8.21 8.22 -11.27
C LEU A 239 9.43 9.13 -11.20
N PRO A 240 9.36 10.38 -11.70
CA PRO A 240 10.37 11.39 -11.41
C PRO A 240 10.67 11.49 -9.90
N ASP A 241 11.89 11.81 -9.54
CA ASP A 241 12.36 11.92 -8.14
C ASP A 241 11.64 12.97 -7.30
N ILE A 242 11.00 13.96 -7.97
CA ILE A 242 10.12 14.96 -7.32
C ILE A 242 8.91 14.33 -6.61
N TYR A 243 8.54 13.08 -6.92
CA TYR A 243 7.52 12.33 -6.20
C TYR A 243 8.11 11.76 -4.90
N ASN A 244 8.29 12.60 -3.92
CA ASN A 244 9.07 12.35 -2.72
C ASN A 244 8.25 12.21 -1.43
N THR A 245 6.93 12.26 -1.53
CA THR A 245 6.03 12.14 -0.38
C THR A 245 5.07 10.98 -0.56
N LEU A 246 5.10 10.02 0.35
CA LEU A 246 4.21 8.88 0.40
C LEU A 246 3.12 9.11 1.44
N TYR A 247 1.86 9.01 1.03
CA TYR A 247 0.70 8.94 1.91
C TYR A 247 0.10 7.54 1.82
N TRP A 248 -0.41 7.02 2.93
CA TRP A 248 -1.13 5.75 2.96
C TRP A 248 -2.29 5.77 3.96
N LYS A 249 -3.32 4.98 3.61
CA LYS A 249 -4.36 4.53 4.50
C LYS A 249 -4.53 3.02 4.31
N ARG A 250 -4.45 2.26 5.41
CA ARG A 250 -4.43 0.81 5.37
C ARG A 250 -5.32 0.18 6.42
N LYS A 251 -5.71 -1.06 6.21
CA LYS A 251 -6.38 -1.86 7.24
C LYS A 251 -5.39 -2.27 8.30
N SER A 252 -5.77 -2.03 9.56
CA SER A 252 -5.08 -2.58 10.72
C SER A 252 -6.06 -2.65 11.88
N LEU A 253 -5.76 -3.46 12.89
CA LEU A 253 -6.60 -3.58 14.06
C LEU A 253 -6.52 -2.32 14.93
N TRP A 254 -5.35 -1.74 15.06
CA TRP A 254 -5.08 -0.50 15.80
C TRP A 254 -3.77 0.12 15.32
N SER A 255 -3.52 1.35 15.78
CA SER A 255 -2.21 2.00 15.62
C SER A 255 -1.77 2.53 16.98
N VAL A 256 -0.64 2.05 17.43
CA VAL A 256 0.02 2.47 18.69
C VAL A 256 1.18 3.43 18.43
N TYR A 257 1.48 3.68 17.18
CA TYR A 257 2.59 4.53 16.79
C TYR A 257 2.20 6.01 16.76
N PRO A 258 3.14 6.94 16.97
CA PRO A 258 2.94 8.38 16.78
C PRO A 258 2.39 8.73 15.39
N ASP A 259 1.81 9.92 15.23
CA ASP A 259 1.11 10.32 13.99
C ASP A 259 2.01 10.35 12.77
N ASP A 260 3.28 10.63 12.93
CA ASP A 260 4.30 10.69 11.89
C ASP A 260 5.06 9.37 11.66
N HIS A 261 4.75 8.33 12.43
CA HIS A 261 5.45 7.06 12.32
C HIS A 261 4.93 6.24 11.14
N ILE A 262 5.84 5.68 10.33
CA ILE A 262 5.50 4.88 9.14
C ILE A 262 4.72 3.58 9.45
N GLY A 263 4.71 3.12 10.69
CA GLY A 263 3.90 1.99 11.14
C GLY A 263 2.41 2.30 11.34
N ARG A 264 1.99 3.57 11.20
CA ARG A 264 0.59 4.00 11.35
C ARG A 264 -0.34 3.35 10.36
N THR A 265 -1.61 3.25 10.75
CA THR A 265 -2.69 2.82 9.85
C THR A 265 -3.02 3.86 8.79
N GLU A 266 -2.77 5.13 9.09
CA GLU A 266 -2.85 6.25 8.17
C GLU A 266 -1.72 7.21 8.49
N GLY A 267 -0.98 7.64 7.48
CA GLY A 267 0.16 8.52 7.69
C GLY A 267 0.76 9.03 6.40
N THR A 268 1.76 9.87 6.57
CA THR A 268 2.55 10.45 5.49
C THR A 268 4.02 10.36 5.85
N ALA A 269 4.87 9.99 4.91
CA ALA A 269 6.32 10.01 5.07
C ALA A 269 6.98 10.61 3.83
N LYS A 270 8.07 11.36 4.05
CA LYS A 270 8.95 11.79 2.97
C LYS A 270 9.93 10.69 2.59
N ALA A 271 10.54 10.82 1.42
CA ALA A 271 11.61 9.91 0.99
C ALA A 271 12.76 9.89 1.99
N PHE A 272 13.17 11.07 2.44
CA PHE A 272 14.25 11.26 3.40
C PHE A 272 13.83 12.24 4.49
N TYR A 273 14.35 12.02 5.69
CA TYR A 273 14.36 13.00 6.77
C TYR A 273 15.81 13.27 7.14
N PRO A 274 16.16 14.52 7.51
CA PRO A 274 17.48 14.83 8.01
C PRO A 274 17.78 13.97 9.24
N GLU A 275 18.85 13.20 9.21
CA GLU A 275 19.33 12.49 10.39
C GLU A 275 20.12 13.50 11.24
N THR A 276 19.58 13.88 12.37
CA THR A 276 20.31 14.63 13.37
C THR A 276 20.87 13.64 14.40
N GLN A 277 22.19 13.55 14.49
CA GLN A 277 22.88 12.66 15.42
C GLN A 277 22.49 12.90 16.90
N SER A 278 21.99 14.12 17.22
CA SER A 278 21.49 14.47 18.54
C SER A 278 20.15 13.83 18.89
N ASP A 279 19.35 13.48 17.92
CA ASP A 279 17.99 12.98 18.15
C ASP A 279 18.00 11.52 18.61
N TYR A 280 19.02 10.76 18.25
CA TYR A 280 19.14 9.36 18.59
C TYR A 280 19.43 9.10 20.08
N LEU A 281 20.15 10.03 20.74
CA LEU A 281 20.64 9.82 22.11
C LEU A 281 19.93 10.68 23.15
N ARG A 282 19.21 11.72 22.77
CA ARG A 282 18.68 12.73 23.69
C ARG A 282 17.17 12.86 23.70
N GLN A 283 16.50 12.48 22.64
CA GLN A 283 15.04 12.55 22.57
C GLN A 283 14.43 11.17 22.76
N ARG A 284 13.53 11.05 23.69
CA ARG A 284 12.71 9.85 23.91
C ARG A 284 11.64 9.65 22.82
N THR A 285 11.75 10.35 21.71
CA THR A 285 10.85 10.25 20.56
C THR A 285 11.40 9.21 19.59
N ILE A 286 10.50 8.39 19.08
CA ILE A 286 10.84 7.43 18.04
C ILE A 286 11.27 8.21 16.79
N PRO A 287 12.45 7.96 16.22
CA PRO A 287 12.90 8.68 15.03
C PRO A 287 11.91 8.50 13.88
N VAL A 288 11.61 9.59 13.19
CA VAL A 288 10.84 9.53 11.95
C VAL A 288 11.74 9.00 10.84
N HIS A 289 11.36 7.89 10.24
CA HIS A 289 12.09 7.30 9.15
C HIS A 289 11.45 7.64 7.81
N GLY A 290 12.25 8.07 6.85
CA GLY A 290 11.83 8.21 5.47
C GLY A 290 11.40 6.86 4.88
N PHE A 291 10.53 6.90 3.87
CA PHE A 291 10.11 5.66 3.21
C PHE A 291 11.25 4.98 2.44
N ASN A 292 12.33 5.71 2.16
CA ASN A 292 13.53 5.16 1.52
C ASN A 292 14.48 4.42 2.48
N LYS A 293 14.17 4.35 3.78
CA LYS A 293 15.04 3.69 4.77
C LYS A 293 15.33 2.22 4.43
N ASP A 294 14.45 1.60 3.70
CA ASP A 294 14.47 0.23 3.22
C ASP A 294 15.19 0.07 1.88
N GLY A 295 15.43 1.17 1.16
CA GLY A 295 16.11 1.13 -0.12
C GLY A 295 17.61 1.25 0.03
N ASN A 296 18.33 0.18 -0.20
CA ASN A 296 19.77 0.22 -0.44
C ASN A 296 20.12 -0.53 -1.74
N LYS A 297 21.35 -0.42 -2.19
CA LYS A 297 21.79 -1.03 -3.45
C LYS A 297 21.66 -2.56 -3.53
N TYR A 298 21.45 -3.20 -2.41
CA TYR A 298 21.30 -4.65 -2.30
C TYR A 298 19.86 -5.11 -2.10
N GLY A 299 18.90 -4.18 -1.99
CA GLY A 299 17.54 -4.45 -1.59
C GLY A 299 17.34 -4.31 -0.09
N SER A 300 16.27 -4.84 0.44
CA SER A 300 15.94 -4.67 1.85
C SER A 300 15.03 -5.76 2.39
N ASN A 301 15.27 -6.10 3.65
CA ASN A 301 14.36 -6.87 4.49
C ASN A 301 13.49 -5.98 5.38
N ASP A 302 13.69 -4.68 5.32
CA ASP A 302 12.98 -3.76 6.18
C ASP A 302 11.54 -3.55 5.67
N PHE A 303 10.59 -4.14 6.36
CA PHE A 303 9.17 -4.01 6.06
C PHE A 303 8.58 -2.62 6.33
N ARG A 304 9.37 -1.68 6.87
CA ARG A 304 8.91 -0.31 7.15
C ARG A 304 8.47 0.41 5.90
N SER A 305 9.12 0.17 4.77
CA SER A 305 8.70 0.76 3.50
C SER A 305 7.44 0.10 2.93
N THR A 306 7.17 -1.16 3.25
CA THR A 306 5.99 -1.88 2.76
C THR A 306 4.79 -1.59 3.64
N LYS A 307 3.78 -0.96 3.06
CA LYS A 307 2.49 -0.69 3.69
C LYS A 307 1.51 -1.77 3.29
N GLN A 308 1.31 -2.75 4.18
CA GLN A 308 0.40 -3.87 3.92
C GLN A 308 -1.06 -3.45 4.01
N ASN A 309 -1.92 -4.16 3.28
CA ASN A 309 -3.37 -4.05 3.34
C ASN A 309 -3.89 -2.63 3.09
N ILE A 310 -3.35 -1.95 2.07
CA ILE A 310 -3.72 -0.58 1.75
C ILE A 310 -5.14 -0.49 1.21
N ILE A 311 -5.76 0.63 1.53
CA ILE A 311 -7.03 1.10 0.98
C ILE A 311 -6.74 2.16 -0.07
N ILE A 312 -5.91 3.12 0.30
CA ILE A 312 -5.41 4.18 -0.57
C ILE A 312 -3.92 4.35 -0.28
N GLY A 313 -3.13 4.43 -1.33
CA GLY A 313 -1.75 4.90 -1.28
C GLY A 313 -1.58 6.06 -2.25
N LYS A 314 -0.70 7.02 -1.95
CA LYS A 314 -0.38 8.11 -2.86
C LYS A 314 1.11 8.39 -2.86
N LEU A 315 1.67 8.57 -4.05
CA LEU A 315 2.93 9.25 -4.22
C LEU A 315 2.64 10.65 -4.73
N ILE A 316 3.11 11.64 -3.99
CA ILE A 316 2.78 13.06 -4.16
C ILE A 316 4.07 13.80 -4.49
N ASN A 317 4.02 14.64 -5.50
CA ASN A 317 5.13 15.51 -5.84
C ASN A 317 5.04 16.87 -5.11
N GLU A 318 6.06 17.68 -5.28
CA GLU A 318 6.16 18.99 -4.65
C GLU A 318 5.08 19.99 -5.10
N ASN A 319 4.50 19.76 -6.28
CA ASN A 319 3.41 20.58 -6.84
C ASN A 319 2.01 20.11 -6.36
N GLY A 320 1.95 19.04 -5.56
CA GLY A 320 0.70 18.46 -5.08
C GLY A 320 0.01 17.49 -6.06
N ASN A 321 0.60 17.22 -7.23
CA ASN A 321 0.11 16.17 -8.12
C ASN A 321 0.38 14.79 -7.49
N ALA A 322 -0.55 13.87 -7.65
CA ALA A 322 -0.46 12.57 -7.03
C ALA A 322 -0.74 11.41 -8.00
N VAL A 323 0.00 10.33 -7.82
CA VAL A 323 -0.38 8.99 -8.31
C VAL A 323 -1.04 8.27 -7.14
N THR A 324 -2.34 8.06 -7.27
CA THR A 324 -3.16 7.42 -6.24
C THR A 324 -3.38 5.96 -6.58
N ILE A 325 -3.06 5.06 -5.65
CA ILE A 325 -3.36 3.65 -5.72
C ILE A 325 -4.70 3.43 -5.00
N GLU A 326 -5.68 2.89 -5.72
CA GLU A 326 -6.99 2.53 -5.18
C GLU A 326 -7.02 1.01 -4.94
N SER A 327 -7.27 0.59 -3.70
CA SER A 327 -7.22 -0.82 -3.30
C SER A 327 -8.38 -1.19 -2.37
N ASN A 328 -8.66 -2.48 -2.28
CA ASN A 328 -9.71 -3.02 -1.40
C ASN A 328 -9.19 -3.47 -0.02
N GLY A 329 -7.96 -3.11 0.32
CA GLY A 329 -7.31 -3.53 1.57
C GLY A 329 -6.70 -4.93 1.51
N LYS A 330 -6.49 -5.49 0.32
CA LYS A 330 -5.78 -6.75 0.11
C LYS A 330 -4.42 -6.56 -0.55
N GLN A 331 -4.17 -5.40 -1.13
CA GLN A 331 -2.89 -5.07 -1.78
C GLN A 331 -1.95 -4.38 -0.82
N HIS A 332 -0.69 -4.33 -1.19
CA HIS A 332 0.40 -3.78 -0.42
C HIS A 332 1.15 -2.76 -1.26
N LEU A 333 1.69 -1.74 -0.64
CA LEU A 333 2.44 -0.69 -1.31
C LEU A 333 3.84 -0.61 -0.73
N ARG A 334 4.83 -0.61 -1.60
CA ARG A 334 6.22 -0.33 -1.27
C ARG A 334 6.74 0.78 -2.16
N ALA A 335 7.51 1.70 -1.58
CA ALA A 335 8.17 2.77 -2.31
C ALA A 335 9.64 2.88 -1.88
N TRP A 336 10.52 3.19 -2.83
CA TRP A 336 11.95 3.43 -2.58
C TRP A 336 12.51 4.41 -3.62
N VAL A 337 13.65 5.02 -3.30
CA VAL A 337 14.30 5.99 -4.16
C VAL A 337 15.44 5.32 -4.94
N LEU A 338 15.50 5.62 -6.21
CA LEU A 338 16.61 5.34 -7.12
C LEU A 338 17.38 6.64 -7.41
N PRO A 339 18.57 6.59 -8.03
CA PRO A 339 19.36 7.79 -8.31
C PRO A 339 18.59 8.93 -9.01
N ASP A 340 17.72 8.58 -9.97
CA ASP A 340 17.00 9.57 -10.79
C ASP A 340 15.48 9.33 -10.79
N ALA A 341 14.96 8.53 -9.86
CA ALA A 341 13.54 8.19 -9.82
C ALA A 341 13.06 7.78 -8.43
N THR A 342 11.77 7.88 -8.22
CA THR A 342 11.07 7.20 -7.13
C THR A 342 10.36 6.00 -7.69
N SER A 343 10.72 4.83 -7.20
CA SER A 343 10.04 3.58 -7.52
C SER A 343 8.91 3.30 -6.54
N PHE A 344 7.83 2.70 -7.05
CA PHE A 344 6.84 2.09 -6.19
C PHE A 344 6.34 0.77 -6.79
N LEU A 345 5.98 -0.13 -5.90
CA LEU A 345 5.42 -1.44 -6.20
C LEU A 345 4.06 -1.56 -5.54
N VAL A 346 3.05 -1.89 -6.34
CA VAL A 346 1.74 -2.32 -5.83
C VAL A 346 1.72 -3.83 -5.88
N ALA A 347 1.89 -4.46 -4.73
CA ALA A 347 1.98 -5.90 -4.61
C ALA A 347 0.61 -6.50 -4.29
N ASN A 348 0.27 -7.59 -4.99
CA ASN A 348 -0.93 -8.38 -4.71
C ASN A 348 -0.67 -9.38 -3.57
N TYR A 349 0.58 -9.70 -3.33
CA TYR A 349 1.06 -10.43 -2.18
C TYR A 349 2.37 -9.79 -1.67
N SER A 350 2.51 -9.73 -0.35
CA SER A 350 3.73 -9.36 0.32
C SER A 350 3.76 -10.04 1.68
N ASP A 351 4.84 -10.73 2.00
CA ASP A 351 5.07 -11.25 3.33
C ASP A 351 5.33 -10.13 4.36
N ALA A 352 5.39 -10.48 5.62
CA ALA A 352 5.59 -9.52 6.69
C ALA A 352 6.99 -8.89 6.71
N GLY A 353 7.96 -9.50 6.06
CA GLY A 353 9.30 -8.97 5.90
C GLY A 353 10.14 -8.86 7.18
N ASN A 354 9.78 -9.59 8.22
CA ASN A 354 10.40 -9.47 9.54
C ASN A 354 11.24 -10.67 9.95
N GLU A 355 11.42 -11.58 9.07
CA GLU A 355 11.95 -12.92 9.34
C GLU A 355 13.37 -12.90 9.87
N PHE A 356 14.08 -11.84 9.54
CA PHE A 356 15.50 -11.73 9.86
C PHE A 356 15.78 -11.52 11.36
N TYR A 357 14.85 -10.89 12.08
CA TYR A 357 15.04 -10.56 13.49
C TYR A 357 14.61 -11.67 14.46
N LEU A 358 13.73 -12.52 14.03
CA LEU A 358 13.17 -13.57 14.87
C LEU A 358 13.86 -14.92 14.69
N ASN A 359 14.95 -14.94 13.96
CA ASN A 359 15.46 -16.14 13.37
C ASN A 359 16.53 -16.83 14.18
N TYR A 360 16.18 -17.25 15.38
CA TYR A 360 16.91 -18.37 16.00
C TYR A 360 16.46 -19.74 15.45
N ASP A 361 15.32 -19.80 14.79
CA ASP A 361 14.82 -21.01 14.13
C ASP A 361 14.40 -20.68 12.70
N SER A 362 15.40 -20.65 11.83
CA SER A 362 15.27 -20.29 10.42
C SER A 362 14.23 -21.10 9.66
N ASN A 363 13.84 -22.26 10.15
CA ASN A 363 12.90 -23.14 9.49
C ASN A 363 11.43 -22.83 9.81
N ARG A 364 11.15 -22.14 10.91
CA ARG A 364 9.77 -21.90 11.35
C ARG A 364 9.15 -20.62 10.82
N THR A 365 9.94 -19.57 10.65
CA THR A 365 9.41 -18.25 10.27
C THR A 365 9.48 -17.98 8.78
N ARG A 366 10.26 -18.73 8.03
CA ARG A 366 10.50 -18.54 6.60
C ARG A 366 9.30 -18.75 5.72
N TYR A 367 8.45 -19.67 6.08
CA TYR A 367 7.39 -20.17 5.21
C TYR A 367 5.99 -19.86 5.71
N LEU A 368 5.86 -19.26 6.89
CA LEU A 368 4.54 -19.00 7.49
C LEU A 368 3.71 -18.03 6.67
N ASP A 369 4.37 -17.11 5.96
CA ASP A 369 3.70 -16.07 5.18
C ASP A 369 4.14 -16.06 3.70
N SER A 370 4.86 -17.09 3.24
CA SER A 370 5.27 -17.17 1.84
C SER A 370 4.12 -17.59 0.96
N TYR A 371 3.92 -16.89 -0.12
CA TYR A 371 3.10 -17.41 -1.20
C TYR A 371 3.83 -18.57 -1.86
N ILE A 372 3.36 -19.77 -1.64
CA ILE A 372 3.82 -20.96 -2.36
C ILE A 372 2.99 -21.01 -3.64
N ALA A 373 3.60 -20.64 -4.75
CA ALA A 373 3.04 -20.98 -6.04
C ALA A 373 3.23 -22.48 -6.24
N GLU A 374 2.23 -23.26 -5.95
CA GLU A 374 2.08 -24.55 -6.61
C GLU A 374 2.00 -24.26 -8.11
N ASP A 375 2.54 -25.13 -8.96
CA ASP A 375 2.51 -24.98 -10.42
C ASP A 375 1.16 -24.41 -10.87
N GLY A 376 1.15 -23.13 -11.28
CA GLY A 376 -0.11 -22.47 -11.58
C GLY A 376 0.03 -20.97 -11.86
N ASP A 377 -1.08 -20.41 -12.26
CA ASP A 377 -1.20 -19.01 -12.59
C ASP A 377 -1.36 -18.15 -11.34
N ILE A 378 -0.59 -17.08 -11.25
CA ILE A 378 -0.79 -16.02 -10.28
C ILE A 378 -1.54 -14.89 -10.95
N ALA A 379 -2.77 -14.69 -10.54
CA ALA A 379 -3.59 -13.58 -10.99
C ALA A 379 -3.51 -12.41 -10.00
N GLY A 380 -3.38 -11.21 -10.56
CA GLY A 380 -3.39 -9.99 -9.77
C GLY A 380 -3.92 -8.81 -10.55
N TRP A 381 -4.08 -7.69 -9.86
CA TRP A 381 -4.49 -6.44 -10.49
C TRP A 381 -4.00 -5.25 -9.68
N ILE A 382 -3.87 -4.12 -10.35
CA ILE A 382 -3.64 -2.81 -9.71
C ILE A 382 -4.58 -1.78 -10.32
N GLN A 383 -4.92 -0.74 -9.57
CA GLN A 383 -5.66 0.40 -10.08
C GLN A 383 -5.02 1.70 -9.62
N LEU A 384 -4.69 2.54 -10.60
CA LEU A 384 -4.10 3.85 -10.41
C LEU A 384 -5.09 4.94 -10.82
N LYS A 385 -5.04 6.06 -10.12
CA LYS A 385 -5.70 7.30 -10.50
C LYS A 385 -4.69 8.43 -10.44
N PHE A 386 -4.73 9.29 -11.43
CA PHE A 386 -3.80 10.42 -11.57
C PHE A 386 -4.52 11.71 -11.21
N ASP A 387 -4.33 12.15 -9.94
CA ASP A 387 -4.98 13.33 -9.34
C ASP A 387 -4.24 14.65 -9.64
#